data_16caf7034d05e2444865148998a2381e
#
_entry.id   16caf7034d05e2444865148998a2381e
#
_cell.length_a   1.000
_cell.length_b   1.000
_cell.length_c   1.000
_cell.angle_alpha   90.00
_cell.angle_beta   90.00
_cell.angle_gamma   90.00
#
_symmetry.space_group_name_H-M   'P 1'
#
loop_
_entity.id
_entity.type
_entity.pdbx_description
1 polymer ?
#
loop_
_entity_poly.entity_id
_entity_poly.type
_entity_poly.pdbx_seq_one_letter_code
_entity_poly.pdbx_strand_id
1 'polypeptide(L)'
;SSAASDVYKRQAENGTRSIRFSVTDQRGYQRIVDWQIVASDIAVQTVAIPDDKKYLIWATKATLFGEVLPEREPQSELSFRYRKVGTTEWQTVPAVRNGSVLTAEVTGLKNSDNELFSEYEYQVMEGAMASNVKCQFTTEKTLQLENCGFEEWSGSKPMYIAASSSDFFWDSGNHGSSSVSAFATDLTTADSSVKVEGKYSAKLQSKKIVIKFAAGNLFIGKYLDTQKMNGILGWGRSFTSRPVALTGYIRYTSGTVDNGGKYIENGEQDKGQVFIALGDWEGQTYGGETWPLIVDTRDAATFFDPKGDNVIAYGEQTWDSSTEGENMHPFVIRLNYSLERIPTSIVVVASASKYGDYFEGSTGSSMWLDNLKLVYDESELEE
;
A
#
# COMPACT_ATOMS: atom_id res chain seq x y z
N SER A 1 -45.62 -29.66 41.40
CA SER A 1 -44.57 -29.79 42.44
C SER A 1 -43.35 -29.04 41.94
N SER A 2 -43.01 -27.89 42.56
CA SER A 2 -41.82 -27.16 42.31
C SER A 2 -40.63 -27.88 42.94
N ALA A 3 -39.72 -28.40 42.16
CA ALA A 3 -38.42 -28.81 42.64
C ALA A 3 -37.60 -27.54 42.82
N ALA A 4 -37.35 -27.12 44.07
CA ALA A 4 -36.36 -26.12 44.39
C ALA A 4 -34.98 -26.72 44.07
N SER A 5 -34.28 -26.17 43.13
CA SER A 5 -32.87 -26.50 42.92
C SER A 5 -32.04 -25.71 43.94
N ASP A 6 -31.40 -26.38 44.86
CA ASP A 6 -30.35 -25.84 45.67
C ASP A 6 -29.18 -25.40 44.76
N VAL A 7 -29.04 -24.11 44.56
CA VAL A 7 -27.86 -23.53 43.88
C VAL A 7 -26.70 -23.54 44.88
N TYR A 8 -25.90 -24.59 44.87
CA TYR A 8 -24.62 -24.58 45.56
C TYR A 8 -23.68 -23.63 44.87
N LYS A 9 -23.39 -22.47 45.47
CA LYS A 9 -22.24 -21.64 45.14
C LYS A 9 -20.95 -22.40 45.53
N ARG A 10 -20.48 -23.28 44.67
CA ARG A 10 -19.09 -23.71 44.74
C ARG A 10 -18.27 -22.62 44.08
N GLN A 11 -17.30 -22.01 44.81
CA GLN A 11 -16.23 -21.26 44.19
C GLN A 11 -15.58 -22.17 43.15
N ALA A 12 -15.57 -21.72 41.90
CA ALA A 12 -14.92 -22.45 40.83
C ALA A 12 -13.41 -22.34 41.03
N GLU A 13 -12.71 -23.44 41.19
CA GLU A 13 -11.26 -23.48 41.05
C GLU A 13 -10.89 -23.11 39.60
N ASN A 14 -9.75 -22.44 39.43
CA ASN A 14 -9.24 -22.10 38.09
C ASN A 14 -9.17 -23.36 37.22
N GLY A 15 -9.69 -23.26 35.99
CA GLY A 15 -9.64 -24.33 35.01
C GLY A 15 -10.85 -24.37 34.07
N THR A 16 -10.74 -25.18 33.04
CA THR A 16 -11.82 -25.40 32.08
C THR A 16 -12.75 -26.50 32.57
N ARG A 17 -14.03 -26.23 32.62
CA ARG A 17 -15.07 -27.21 32.89
C ARG A 17 -16.01 -27.33 31.70
N SER A 18 -16.33 -28.56 31.33
CA SER A 18 -17.34 -28.86 30.30
C SER A 18 -18.70 -29.10 30.96
N ILE A 19 -19.71 -28.38 30.49
CA ILE A 19 -21.10 -28.62 30.86
C ILE A 19 -21.80 -29.23 29.64
N ARG A 20 -22.33 -30.40 29.80
CA ARG A 20 -23.09 -31.08 28.76
C ARG A 20 -24.58 -30.91 29.02
N PHE A 21 -25.28 -30.33 28.09
CA PHE A 21 -26.73 -30.30 28.07
C PHE A 21 -27.23 -31.35 27.09
N SER A 22 -28.11 -32.23 27.52
CA SER A 22 -28.81 -33.12 26.63
C SER A 22 -30.32 -32.89 26.76
N VAL A 23 -30.96 -32.70 25.63
CA VAL A 23 -32.42 -32.59 25.54
C VAL A 23 -32.90 -33.78 24.72
N THR A 24 -33.81 -34.57 25.30
CA THR A 24 -34.43 -35.68 24.59
C THR A 24 -35.91 -35.38 24.41
N ASP A 25 -36.40 -35.45 23.17
CA ASP A 25 -37.81 -35.27 22.88
C ASP A 25 -38.64 -36.54 23.21
N GLN A 26 -39.95 -36.42 23.16
CA GLN A 26 -40.86 -37.55 23.45
C GLN A 26 -40.72 -38.74 22.48
N ARG A 27 -40.03 -38.54 21.36
CA ARG A 27 -39.75 -39.60 20.36
C ARG A 27 -38.39 -40.24 20.54
N GLY A 28 -37.62 -39.80 21.56
CA GLY A 28 -36.32 -40.34 21.88
C GLY A 28 -35.15 -39.67 21.09
N TYR A 29 -35.40 -38.63 20.30
CA TYR A 29 -34.32 -37.90 19.65
C TYR A 29 -33.58 -37.05 20.68
N GLN A 30 -32.28 -37.23 20.75
CA GLN A 30 -31.41 -36.51 21.67
C GLN A 30 -30.56 -35.44 20.93
N ARG A 31 -30.56 -34.24 21.49
CA ARG A 31 -29.61 -33.20 21.09
C ARG A 31 -28.67 -32.92 22.26
N ILE A 32 -27.38 -32.96 22.00
CA ILE A 32 -26.33 -32.72 22.98
C ILE A 32 -25.64 -31.40 22.59
N VAL A 33 -25.46 -30.51 23.56
CA VAL A 33 -24.67 -29.28 23.43
C VAL A 33 -23.64 -29.29 24.55
N ASP A 34 -22.38 -29.27 24.20
CA ASP A 34 -21.27 -29.17 25.14
C ASP A 34 -20.82 -27.72 25.23
N TRP A 35 -20.87 -27.15 26.41
CA TRP A 35 -20.33 -25.84 26.72
C TRP A 35 -19.07 -25.99 27.55
N GLN A 36 -18.04 -25.22 27.17
CA GLN A 36 -16.85 -25.06 27.99
C GLN A 36 -16.95 -23.80 28.82
N ILE A 37 -16.89 -23.90 30.13
CA ILE A 37 -16.77 -22.77 31.04
C ILE A 37 -15.35 -22.73 31.55
N VAL A 38 -14.70 -21.63 31.33
CA VAL A 38 -13.35 -21.38 31.85
C VAL A 38 -13.48 -20.47 33.08
N ALA A 39 -13.13 -21.01 34.24
CA ALA A 39 -13.03 -20.24 35.48
C ALA A 39 -11.60 -19.70 35.62
N SER A 40 -11.48 -18.41 35.79
CA SER A 40 -10.20 -17.72 35.99
C SER A 40 -10.36 -16.63 37.05
N ASP A 41 -9.36 -16.46 37.92
CA ASP A 41 -9.29 -15.36 38.86
C ASP A 41 -8.83 -14.06 38.20
N ILE A 42 -8.34 -14.13 36.97
CA ILE A 42 -7.89 -12.99 36.19
C ILE A 42 -9.05 -12.06 35.85
N ALA A 43 -8.84 -10.74 36.00
CA ALA A 43 -9.86 -9.73 35.79
C ALA A 43 -9.92 -9.24 34.33
N VAL A 44 -9.16 -9.80 33.42
CA VAL A 44 -9.02 -9.35 32.03
C VAL A 44 -9.27 -10.47 31.02
N GLN A 45 -9.70 -10.09 29.83
CA GLN A 45 -9.91 -11.00 28.72
C GLN A 45 -9.30 -10.45 27.43
N THR A 46 -8.66 -11.34 26.63
CA THR A 46 -8.21 -11.00 25.28
C THR A 46 -9.43 -10.87 24.36
N VAL A 47 -9.45 -9.82 23.56
CA VAL A 47 -10.48 -9.54 22.56
C VAL A 47 -9.83 -9.54 21.18
N ALA A 48 -10.48 -10.17 20.20
CA ALA A 48 -10.03 -10.13 18.82
C ALA A 48 -10.04 -8.67 18.30
N ILE A 49 -9.11 -8.34 17.42
CA ILE A 49 -9.08 -7.03 16.77
C ILE A 49 -10.42 -6.83 16.03
N PRO A 50 -11.21 -5.80 16.39
CA PRO A 50 -12.52 -5.58 15.77
C PRO A 50 -12.41 -5.34 14.27
N ASP A 51 -13.44 -5.73 13.50
CA ASP A 51 -13.42 -5.59 12.04
C ASP A 51 -13.27 -4.13 11.59
N ASP A 52 -13.90 -3.20 12.30
CA ASP A 52 -13.79 -1.75 12.07
C ASP A 52 -12.43 -1.16 12.50
N LYS A 53 -11.57 -1.94 13.13
CA LYS A 53 -10.21 -1.59 13.57
C LYS A 53 -9.10 -2.32 12.82
N LYS A 54 -9.43 -3.10 11.81
CA LYS A 54 -8.43 -3.83 11.00
C LYS A 54 -7.42 -2.91 10.31
N TYR A 55 -7.74 -1.64 10.10
CA TYR A 55 -6.81 -0.64 9.61
C TYR A 55 -5.62 -0.39 10.57
N LEU A 56 -5.70 -0.84 11.83
CA LEU A 56 -4.61 -0.79 12.80
C LEU A 56 -3.60 -1.94 12.67
N ILE A 57 -3.83 -2.87 11.72
CA ILE A 57 -2.89 -3.93 11.39
C ILE A 57 -2.09 -3.50 10.16
N TRP A 58 -0.79 -3.37 10.30
CA TRP A 58 0.18 -3.06 9.25
C TRP A 58 1.09 -4.25 8.98
N ALA A 59 2.00 -4.13 8.03
CA ALA A 59 3.01 -5.18 7.79
C ALA A 59 3.98 -5.35 8.97
N THR A 60 4.33 -4.25 9.66
CA THR A 60 5.36 -4.23 10.71
C THR A 60 4.86 -3.83 12.09
N LYS A 61 3.57 -3.49 12.22
CA LYS A 61 2.96 -3.11 13.50
C LYS A 61 1.49 -3.46 13.56
N ALA A 62 0.96 -3.58 14.78
CA ALA A 62 -0.47 -3.79 15.01
C ALA A 62 -0.89 -3.26 16.39
N THR A 63 -2.17 -2.92 16.54
CA THR A 63 -2.76 -2.65 17.86
C THR A 63 -3.51 -3.89 18.34
N LEU A 64 -3.13 -4.39 19.51
CA LEU A 64 -3.77 -5.52 20.19
C LEU A 64 -4.90 -5.01 21.07
N PHE A 65 -5.92 -5.87 21.28
CA PHE A 65 -7.13 -5.53 22.04
C PHE A 65 -7.42 -6.52 23.16
N GLY A 66 -7.91 -5.99 24.25
CA GLY A 66 -8.39 -6.73 25.39
C GLY A 66 -9.40 -5.90 26.19
N GLU A 67 -9.97 -6.50 27.23
CA GLU A 67 -10.91 -5.82 28.11
C GLU A 67 -10.74 -6.22 29.56
N VAL A 68 -11.13 -5.32 30.47
CA VAL A 68 -11.35 -5.62 31.87
C VAL A 68 -12.76 -6.18 32.00
N LEU A 69 -12.89 -7.34 32.64
CA LEU A 69 -14.18 -8.01 32.83
C LEU A 69 -15.10 -7.19 33.76
N PRO A 70 -16.41 -7.20 33.52
CA PRO A 70 -17.36 -6.50 34.38
C PRO A 70 -17.24 -6.94 35.83
N GLU A 71 -17.42 -5.98 36.77
CA GLU A 71 -17.38 -6.22 38.21
C GLU A 71 -16.05 -6.77 38.77
N ARG A 72 -14.98 -6.71 37.98
CA ARG A 72 -13.64 -7.10 38.39
C ARG A 72 -12.69 -5.91 38.26
N GLU A 73 -11.75 -5.81 39.16
CA GLU A 73 -10.69 -4.83 39.09
C GLU A 73 -9.34 -5.54 39.12
N PRO A 74 -8.47 -5.33 38.12
CA PRO A 74 -7.15 -5.93 38.08
C PRO A 74 -6.31 -5.56 39.31
N GLN A 75 -5.61 -6.55 39.85
CA GLN A 75 -4.78 -6.40 41.06
C GLN A 75 -3.28 -6.34 40.74
N SER A 76 -2.90 -6.54 39.47
CA SER A 76 -1.52 -6.53 39.00
C SER A 76 -1.38 -5.70 37.73
N GLU A 77 -0.13 -5.44 37.32
CA GLU A 77 0.15 -4.75 36.08
C GLU A 77 -0.42 -5.49 34.88
N LEU A 78 -0.93 -4.70 33.94
CA LEU A 78 -1.52 -5.22 32.70
C LEU A 78 -0.54 -5.13 31.55
N SER A 79 -0.47 -6.21 30.77
CA SER A 79 0.35 -6.25 29.57
C SER A 79 -0.29 -7.14 28.51
N PHE A 80 0.26 -7.12 27.32
CA PHE A 80 0.00 -8.12 26.29
C PHE A 80 1.23 -8.95 26.05
N ARG A 81 1.08 -10.24 25.88
CA ARG A 81 2.11 -11.09 25.28
C ARG A 81 1.71 -11.47 23.87
N TYR A 82 2.67 -11.51 22.97
CA TYR A 82 2.44 -11.87 21.57
C TYR A 82 3.64 -12.63 21.00
N ARG A 83 3.38 -13.40 19.95
CA ARG A 83 4.44 -14.09 19.20
C ARG A 83 3.96 -14.44 17.79
N LYS A 84 4.88 -14.71 16.87
CA LYS A 84 4.59 -15.31 15.58
C LYS A 84 4.06 -16.73 15.79
N VAL A 85 3.01 -17.12 15.09
CA VAL A 85 2.43 -18.46 15.17
C VAL A 85 3.49 -19.50 14.79
N GLY A 86 3.57 -20.56 15.58
CA GLY A 86 4.57 -21.63 15.40
C GLY A 86 5.92 -21.39 16.11
N THR A 87 6.13 -20.20 16.71
CA THR A 87 7.31 -19.94 17.55
C THR A 87 7.03 -20.24 19.03
N THR A 88 8.09 -20.38 19.83
CA THR A 88 7.96 -20.69 21.26
C THR A 88 8.12 -19.46 22.14
N GLU A 89 8.84 -18.43 21.69
CA GLU A 89 9.17 -17.25 22.49
C GLU A 89 8.07 -16.20 22.45
N TRP A 90 7.63 -15.76 23.62
CA TRP A 90 6.68 -14.70 23.80
C TRP A 90 7.40 -13.38 24.03
N GLN A 91 6.97 -12.35 23.33
CA GLN A 91 7.30 -10.95 23.60
C GLN A 91 6.20 -10.33 24.46
N THR A 92 6.53 -9.31 25.23
CA THR A 92 5.58 -8.64 26.13
C THR A 92 5.65 -7.13 25.92
N VAL A 93 4.46 -6.49 25.93
CA VAL A 93 4.32 -5.03 25.84
C VAL A 93 3.32 -4.55 26.88
N PRO A 94 3.54 -3.40 27.55
CA PRO A 94 2.58 -2.83 28.51
C PRO A 94 1.23 -2.55 27.85
N ALA A 95 0.14 -2.79 28.60
CA ALA A 95 -1.19 -2.42 28.16
C ALA A 95 -1.52 -0.98 28.53
N VAL A 96 -2.19 -0.27 27.63
CA VAL A 96 -2.83 1.01 27.88
C VAL A 96 -4.29 0.74 28.18
N ARG A 97 -4.79 1.25 29.34
CA ARG A 97 -6.18 1.08 29.77
C ARG A 97 -6.97 2.37 29.53
N ASN A 98 -8.12 2.23 28.89
CA ASN A 98 -9.10 3.29 28.73
C ASN A 98 -10.49 2.75 29.11
N GLY A 99 -10.92 3.02 30.35
CA GLY A 99 -12.13 2.41 30.93
C GLY A 99 -11.99 0.88 31.06
N SER A 100 -12.85 0.13 30.40
CA SER A 100 -12.74 -1.32 30.30
C SER A 100 -11.87 -1.79 29.13
N VAL A 101 -11.55 -0.95 28.17
CA VAL A 101 -10.76 -1.32 26.97
C VAL A 101 -9.28 -1.30 27.30
N LEU A 102 -8.60 -2.35 26.87
CA LEU A 102 -7.14 -2.49 26.94
C LEU A 102 -6.59 -2.55 25.51
N THR A 103 -5.52 -1.79 25.26
CA THR A 103 -4.82 -1.80 23.98
C THR A 103 -3.32 -1.83 24.19
N ALA A 104 -2.59 -2.32 23.18
CA ALA A 104 -1.14 -2.14 23.08
C ALA A 104 -0.74 -2.07 21.61
N GLU A 105 0.13 -1.13 21.26
CA GLU A 105 0.79 -1.13 19.97
C GLU A 105 2.01 -2.05 20.02
N VAL A 106 2.10 -2.96 19.07
CA VAL A 106 3.26 -3.81 18.85
C VAL A 106 3.93 -3.40 17.54
N THR A 107 5.25 -3.30 17.56
CA THR A 107 6.09 -2.89 16.43
C THR A 107 7.16 -3.93 16.16
N GLY A 108 7.89 -3.80 15.05
CA GLY A 108 8.95 -4.74 14.68
C GLY A 108 8.42 -6.12 14.30
N LEU A 109 7.14 -6.21 13.91
CA LEU A 109 6.59 -7.42 13.31
C LEU A 109 7.32 -7.66 11.99
N LYS A 110 7.68 -8.91 11.72
CA LYS A 110 8.42 -9.28 10.51
C LYS A 110 7.72 -10.38 9.77
N ASN A 111 7.63 -10.22 8.46
CA ASN A 111 7.35 -11.31 7.56
C ASN A 111 8.64 -12.14 7.39
N SER A 112 8.51 -13.44 7.12
CA SER A 112 9.66 -14.25 6.71
C SER A 112 10.08 -13.83 5.31
N ASP A 113 11.35 -13.97 4.94
CA ASP A 113 11.92 -13.53 3.66
C ASP A 113 11.17 -14.03 2.40
N ASN A 114 10.42 -15.12 2.54
CA ASN A 114 9.63 -15.71 1.45
C ASN A 114 8.10 -15.63 1.67
N GLU A 115 7.64 -14.90 2.68
CA GLU A 115 6.22 -14.78 3.01
C GLU A 115 5.76 -13.34 2.85
N LEU A 116 4.66 -13.13 2.13
CA LEU A 116 4.07 -11.81 1.97
C LEU A 116 3.44 -11.28 3.26
N PHE A 117 3.07 -12.15 4.19
CA PHE A 117 2.43 -11.81 5.47
C PHE A 117 2.84 -12.82 6.53
N SER A 118 2.53 -12.51 7.80
CA SER A 118 2.75 -13.42 8.94
C SER A 118 1.56 -13.46 9.85
N GLU A 119 1.37 -14.59 10.53
CA GLU A 119 0.34 -14.78 11.53
C GLU A 119 0.93 -14.63 12.92
N TYR A 120 0.26 -13.86 13.77
CA TYR A 120 0.62 -13.64 15.15
C TYR A 120 -0.53 -14.05 16.08
N GLU A 121 -0.18 -14.51 17.27
CA GLU A 121 -1.12 -14.80 18.36
C GLU A 121 -0.77 -13.98 19.59
N TYR A 122 -1.80 -13.58 20.36
CA TYR A 122 -1.62 -12.75 21.53
C TYR A 122 -2.63 -13.04 22.65
N GLN A 123 -2.25 -12.64 23.86
CA GLN A 123 -3.09 -12.71 25.05
C GLN A 123 -2.83 -11.51 25.95
N VAL A 124 -3.89 -11.02 26.62
CA VAL A 124 -3.75 -10.08 27.74
C VAL A 124 -3.20 -10.83 28.95
N MET A 125 -2.37 -10.14 29.71
CA MET A 125 -1.75 -10.60 30.95
C MET A 125 -2.17 -9.73 32.11
N GLU A 126 -2.42 -10.32 33.26
CA GLU A 126 -2.50 -9.66 34.57
C GLU A 126 -1.40 -10.21 35.46
N GLY A 127 -0.33 -9.44 35.66
CA GLY A 127 0.90 -9.96 36.25
C GLY A 127 1.48 -11.13 35.45
N ALA A 128 1.68 -12.26 36.11
CA ALA A 128 2.17 -13.48 35.47
C ALA A 128 1.07 -14.36 34.83
N MET A 129 -0.20 -14.03 35.03
CA MET A 129 -1.34 -14.82 34.54
C MET A 129 -1.79 -14.34 33.17
N ALA A 130 -1.96 -15.28 32.24
CA ALA A 130 -2.51 -14.99 30.92
C ALA A 130 -4.02 -15.21 30.89
N SER A 131 -4.72 -14.37 30.11
CA SER A 131 -6.11 -14.60 29.74
C SER A 131 -6.29 -16.01 29.15
N ASN A 132 -7.41 -16.65 29.48
CA ASN A 132 -7.74 -17.97 28.92
C ASN A 132 -8.12 -17.89 27.43
N VAL A 133 -8.43 -16.71 26.92
CA VAL A 133 -8.71 -16.45 25.51
C VAL A 133 -7.41 -16.04 24.82
N LYS A 134 -7.11 -16.71 23.72
CA LYS A 134 -6.01 -16.38 22.82
C LYS A 134 -6.60 -15.96 21.49
N CYS A 135 -6.15 -14.81 20.97
CA CYS A 135 -6.56 -14.29 19.69
C CYS A 135 -5.41 -14.31 18.69
N GLN A 136 -5.75 -14.27 17.42
CA GLN A 136 -4.77 -14.24 16.32
C GLN A 136 -5.10 -13.09 15.37
N PHE A 137 -4.08 -12.62 14.67
CA PHE A 137 -4.21 -11.70 13.56
C PHE A 137 -3.17 -12.02 12.49
N THR A 138 -3.45 -11.58 11.26
CA THR A 138 -2.53 -11.68 10.13
C THR A 138 -2.06 -10.28 9.79
N THR A 139 -0.75 -10.10 9.62
CA THR A 139 -0.17 -8.82 9.16
C THR A 139 -0.65 -8.48 7.75
N GLU A 140 -0.57 -7.22 7.40
CA GLU A 140 -0.76 -6.77 6.02
C GLU A 140 0.27 -7.40 5.08
N LYS A 141 -0.10 -7.59 3.82
CA LYS A 141 0.82 -8.11 2.80
C LYS A 141 1.86 -7.06 2.40
N THR A 142 3.07 -7.51 2.10
CA THR A 142 4.15 -6.67 1.56
C THR A 142 4.22 -6.81 0.03
N LEU A 143 3.16 -6.36 -0.66
CA LEU A 143 3.10 -6.43 -2.12
C LEU A 143 4.16 -5.53 -2.77
N GLN A 144 4.69 -5.94 -3.91
CA GLN A 144 5.60 -5.14 -4.72
C GLN A 144 4.96 -4.77 -6.06
N LEU A 145 5.56 -3.81 -6.75
CA LEU A 145 5.15 -3.40 -8.10
C LEU A 145 5.58 -4.47 -9.12
N GLU A 146 4.74 -4.73 -10.11
CA GLU A 146 5.12 -5.60 -11.21
C GLU A 146 6.16 -4.92 -12.10
N ASN A 147 7.07 -5.69 -12.69
CA ASN A 147 8.13 -5.19 -13.58
C ASN A 147 8.84 -3.94 -13.05
N CYS A 148 9.11 -3.89 -11.76
CA CYS A 148 9.67 -2.72 -11.06
C CYS A 148 11.16 -2.46 -11.40
N GLY A 149 11.87 -3.44 -11.95
CA GLY A 149 13.21 -3.31 -12.53
C GLY A 149 13.19 -3.00 -14.03
N PHE A 150 12.01 -2.82 -14.64
CA PHE A 150 11.84 -2.50 -16.04
C PHE A 150 12.56 -3.44 -17.01
N GLU A 151 12.57 -4.74 -16.71
CA GLU A 151 13.25 -5.75 -17.52
C GLU A 151 12.40 -6.27 -18.68
N GLU A 152 11.08 -6.12 -18.61
CA GLU A 152 10.14 -6.61 -19.58
C GLU A 152 9.65 -5.50 -20.51
N TRP A 153 9.92 -5.68 -21.81
CA TRP A 153 9.54 -4.76 -22.87
C TRP A 153 9.07 -5.50 -24.11
N SER A 154 8.10 -4.94 -24.82
CA SER A 154 7.61 -5.49 -26.08
C SER A 154 7.12 -4.39 -27.03
N GLY A 155 6.92 -4.77 -28.30
CA GLY A 155 6.43 -3.85 -29.31
C GLY A 155 7.42 -2.77 -29.71
N SER A 156 6.94 -1.87 -30.55
CA SER A 156 7.67 -0.69 -31.03
C SER A 156 6.66 0.24 -31.70
N LYS A 157 6.59 1.48 -31.28
CA LYS A 157 5.71 2.52 -31.80
C LYS A 157 4.22 2.13 -31.83
N PRO A 158 3.62 1.80 -30.67
CA PRO A 158 4.14 2.05 -29.32
C PRO A 158 4.97 0.89 -28.77
N MET A 159 5.99 1.20 -27.99
CA MET A 159 6.70 0.29 -27.12
C MET A 159 5.95 0.16 -25.79
N TYR A 160 5.75 -1.06 -25.31
CA TYR A 160 5.07 -1.39 -24.05
C TYR A 160 6.08 -1.75 -22.97
N ILE A 161 5.79 -1.40 -21.73
CA ILE A 161 6.60 -1.69 -20.54
C ILE A 161 6.13 -3.04 -19.96
N ALA A 162 6.12 -4.07 -20.77
CA ALA A 162 5.69 -5.43 -20.44
C ALA A 162 6.15 -6.43 -21.50
N ALA A 163 6.18 -7.71 -21.14
CA ALA A 163 6.46 -8.81 -22.07
C ALA A 163 5.41 -8.94 -23.20
N SER A 164 4.21 -8.38 -23.02
CA SER A 164 3.08 -8.46 -23.93
C SER A 164 2.30 -7.14 -23.99
N SER A 165 1.74 -6.82 -25.16
CA SER A 165 0.87 -5.67 -25.37
C SER A 165 -0.55 -5.85 -24.83
N SER A 166 -0.90 -7.02 -24.34
CA SER A 166 -2.26 -7.33 -23.85
C SER A 166 -2.39 -7.30 -22.32
N ASP A 167 -1.27 -7.41 -21.62
CA ASP A 167 -1.25 -7.45 -20.17
C ASP A 167 -0.03 -6.69 -19.64
N PHE A 168 -0.27 -5.48 -19.15
CA PHE A 168 0.79 -4.60 -18.66
C PHE A 168 0.31 -3.84 -17.41
N PHE A 169 1.22 -3.67 -16.49
CA PHE A 169 1.01 -2.93 -15.24
C PHE A 169 1.32 -1.45 -15.40
N TRP A 170 2.40 -1.15 -16.14
CA TRP A 170 2.87 0.18 -16.47
C TRP A 170 2.50 0.56 -17.89
N ASP A 171 2.17 1.82 -18.11
CA ASP A 171 1.99 2.38 -19.44
C ASP A 171 2.62 3.78 -19.53
N SER A 172 2.53 4.39 -20.71
CA SER A 172 3.17 5.68 -21.01
C SER A 172 2.41 6.45 -22.09
N GLY A 173 2.87 7.66 -22.38
CA GLY A 173 2.40 8.47 -23.51
C GLY A 173 2.79 7.95 -24.90
N ASN A 174 3.45 6.77 -25.02
CA ASN A 174 3.90 6.19 -26.29
C ASN A 174 2.76 6.00 -27.30
N HIS A 175 1.56 5.61 -26.83
CA HIS A 175 0.40 5.47 -27.71
C HIS A 175 0.06 6.78 -28.44
N GLY A 176 0.04 7.90 -27.71
CA GLY A 176 -0.21 9.22 -28.27
C GLY A 176 0.89 9.65 -29.24
N SER A 177 2.15 9.56 -28.81
CA SER A 177 3.30 9.98 -29.60
C SER A 177 3.57 9.10 -30.82
N SER A 178 3.10 7.86 -30.83
CA SER A 178 3.22 6.92 -31.94
C SER A 178 2.01 6.92 -32.88
N SER A 179 0.94 7.62 -32.55
CA SER A 179 -0.29 7.68 -33.37
C SER A 179 -0.14 8.46 -34.68
N VAL A 180 0.88 9.34 -34.77
CA VAL A 180 1.16 10.18 -35.95
C VAL A 180 2.18 9.48 -36.83
N SER A 181 1.76 8.67 -37.79
CA SER A 181 2.58 7.71 -38.56
C SER A 181 3.89 8.26 -39.13
N ALA A 182 3.90 9.48 -39.66
CA ALA A 182 5.11 10.09 -40.23
C ALA A 182 6.12 10.59 -39.16
N PHE A 183 5.67 10.79 -37.93
CA PHE A 183 6.47 11.31 -36.79
C PHE A 183 6.42 10.37 -35.59
N ALA A 184 5.94 9.14 -35.78
CA ALA A 184 5.80 8.16 -34.72
C ALA A 184 7.12 7.93 -33.99
N THR A 185 7.11 8.14 -32.67
CA THR A 185 8.27 7.96 -31.82
C THR A 185 7.83 7.53 -30.42
N ASP A 186 8.60 6.63 -29.82
CA ASP A 186 8.44 6.29 -28.41
C ASP A 186 9.19 7.34 -27.57
N LEU A 187 8.54 7.85 -26.54
CA LEU A 187 9.10 8.77 -25.57
C LEU A 187 9.62 8.03 -24.34
N THR A 188 9.09 6.85 -24.10
CA THR A 188 9.47 5.94 -23.02
C THR A 188 9.96 4.64 -23.63
N THR A 189 11.23 4.30 -23.36
CA THR A 189 11.93 3.20 -24.03
C THR A 189 12.81 2.42 -23.03
N ALA A 190 13.11 1.15 -23.35
CA ALA A 190 14.17 0.42 -22.69
C ALA A 190 15.54 1.03 -23.01
N ASP A 191 16.37 1.21 -22.00
CA ASP A 191 17.77 1.64 -22.15
C ASP A 191 18.70 0.63 -21.51
N SER A 192 19.63 0.06 -22.28
CA SER A 192 20.61 -0.91 -21.80
C SER A 192 21.94 -0.29 -21.37
N SER A 193 22.11 0.99 -21.60
CA SER A 193 23.38 1.72 -21.35
C SER A 193 23.41 2.40 -19.98
N VAL A 194 22.27 2.88 -19.50
CA VAL A 194 22.14 3.55 -18.20
C VAL A 194 21.20 2.72 -17.34
N LYS A 195 21.72 1.94 -16.40
CA LYS A 195 20.98 1.02 -15.54
C LYS A 195 21.80 0.70 -14.30
N VAL A 196 21.15 0.17 -13.27
CA VAL A 196 21.80 -0.30 -12.02
C VAL A 196 22.05 -1.80 -12.11
N GLU A 197 21.04 -2.58 -12.46
CA GLU A 197 21.19 -4.02 -12.65
C GLU A 197 20.35 -4.53 -13.83
N GLY A 198 20.31 -5.83 -14.04
CA GLY A 198 19.55 -6.45 -15.11
C GLY A 198 20.02 -6.05 -16.51
N LYS A 199 19.05 -5.97 -17.44
CA LYS A 199 19.32 -5.66 -18.84
C LYS A 199 18.97 -4.22 -19.21
N TYR A 200 17.93 -3.68 -18.60
CA TYR A 200 17.31 -2.43 -19.01
C TYR A 200 16.97 -1.56 -17.82
N SER A 201 16.83 -0.27 -18.06
CA SER A 201 16.08 0.69 -17.26
C SER A 201 14.99 1.33 -18.10
N ALA A 202 14.06 2.05 -17.51
CA ALA A 202 13.08 2.86 -18.22
C ALA A 202 13.66 4.25 -18.51
N LYS A 203 13.82 4.61 -19.79
CA LYS A 203 14.21 5.93 -20.24
C LYS A 203 13.00 6.72 -20.70
N LEU A 204 12.75 7.85 -20.08
CA LEU A 204 11.71 8.82 -20.41
C LEU A 204 12.38 10.04 -21.06
N GLN A 205 11.98 10.39 -22.28
CA GLN A 205 12.55 11.53 -23.00
C GLN A 205 11.46 12.44 -23.52
N SER A 206 11.47 13.70 -23.07
CA SER A 206 10.56 14.73 -23.58
C SER A 206 10.96 15.16 -24.99
N LYS A 207 9.96 15.33 -25.88
CA LYS A 207 10.18 15.70 -27.29
C LYS A 207 9.05 16.57 -27.80
N LYS A 208 9.28 17.18 -28.94
CA LYS A 208 8.24 17.82 -29.73
C LYS A 208 7.73 16.86 -30.79
N ILE A 209 6.44 16.56 -30.76
CA ILE A 209 5.76 15.71 -31.73
C ILE A 209 4.99 16.62 -32.67
N VAL A 210 5.50 16.75 -33.91
CA VAL A 210 5.04 17.74 -34.89
C VAL A 210 5.19 19.16 -34.34
N ILE A 211 4.16 19.71 -33.72
CA ILE A 211 4.13 21.08 -33.16
C ILE A 211 3.88 21.09 -31.65
N LYS A 212 3.48 19.96 -31.05
CA LYS A 212 3.10 19.89 -29.64
C LYS A 212 4.22 19.26 -28.81
N PHE A 213 4.51 19.86 -27.66
CA PHE A 213 5.40 19.27 -26.68
C PHE A 213 4.75 18.03 -26.07
N ALA A 214 5.53 17.00 -25.81
CA ALA A 214 5.11 15.78 -25.12
C ALA A 214 6.22 15.36 -24.15
N ALA A 215 5.88 15.28 -22.87
CA ALA A 215 6.78 14.79 -21.84
C ALA A 215 6.96 13.27 -21.96
N GLY A 216 8.21 12.80 -21.84
CA GLY A 216 8.48 11.40 -21.55
C GLY A 216 7.96 11.06 -20.17
N ASN A 217 7.07 10.07 -20.08
CA ASN A 217 6.41 9.68 -18.83
C ASN A 217 6.21 8.19 -18.74
N LEU A 218 5.98 7.70 -17.53
CA LEU A 218 5.40 6.39 -17.26
C LEU A 218 4.47 6.48 -16.05
N PHE A 219 3.48 5.59 -16.01
CA PHE A 219 2.52 5.56 -14.92
C PHE A 219 1.96 4.14 -14.73
N ILE A 220 1.52 3.83 -13.51
CA ILE A 220 0.72 2.64 -13.25
C ILE A 220 -0.67 2.89 -13.84
N GLY A 221 -1.06 2.09 -14.85
CA GLY A 221 -2.34 2.26 -15.50
C GLY A 221 -2.35 1.90 -16.97
N LYS A 222 -3.16 2.61 -17.75
CA LYS A 222 -3.33 2.39 -19.18
C LYS A 222 -3.60 3.70 -19.93
N TYR A 223 -2.98 3.87 -21.08
CA TYR A 223 -3.35 4.91 -22.04
C TYR A 223 -4.63 4.48 -22.77
N LEU A 224 -5.72 5.22 -22.60
CA LEU A 224 -7.06 4.81 -23.06
C LEU A 224 -7.39 5.31 -24.46
N ASP A 225 -7.07 6.58 -24.75
CA ASP A 225 -7.48 7.20 -26.02
C ASP A 225 -6.64 8.44 -26.37
N THR A 226 -6.65 8.82 -27.64
CA THR A 226 -6.10 10.08 -28.13
C THR A 226 -7.22 10.91 -28.74
N GLN A 227 -7.53 12.05 -28.12
CA GLN A 227 -8.53 13.00 -28.62
C GLN A 227 -7.85 14.25 -29.18
N LYS A 228 -7.72 14.32 -30.51
CA LYS A 228 -6.93 15.32 -31.27
C LYS A 228 -5.44 15.23 -30.91
N MET A 229 -4.85 15.85 -30.07
CA MET A 229 -3.46 15.76 -29.62
C MET A 229 -3.38 15.65 -28.08
N ASN A 230 -4.44 15.18 -27.46
CA ASN A 230 -4.54 15.07 -26.01
C ASN A 230 -4.74 13.61 -25.65
N GLY A 231 -4.12 13.17 -24.57
CA GLY A 231 -4.25 11.84 -24.02
C GLY A 231 -5.38 11.74 -23.02
N ILE A 232 -6.04 10.59 -23.00
CA ILE A 232 -6.94 10.16 -21.94
C ILE A 232 -6.32 8.93 -21.31
N LEU A 233 -6.07 8.99 -20.01
CA LEU A 233 -5.30 8.02 -19.26
C LEU A 233 -6.16 7.46 -18.12
N GLY A 234 -6.13 6.14 -17.94
CA GLY A 234 -6.64 5.48 -16.75
C GLY A 234 -5.47 5.24 -15.80
N TRP A 235 -5.45 5.90 -14.65
CA TRP A 235 -4.40 5.75 -13.66
C TRP A 235 -4.83 4.86 -12.51
N GLY A 236 -3.87 4.05 -12.03
CA GLY A 236 -3.99 3.21 -10.87
C GLY A 236 -4.28 1.74 -11.18
N ARG A 237 -3.93 0.90 -10.23
CA ARG A 237 -4.23 -0.54 -10.17
C ARG A 237 -4.67 -0.91 -8.76
N SER A 238 -5.37 -2.04 -8.62
CA SER A 238 -5.77 -2.57 -7.32
C SER A 238 -4.57 -2.83 -6.44
N PHE A 239 -4.60 -2.30 -5.22
CA PHE A 239 -3.52 -2.42 -4.26
C PHE A 239 -4.02 -2.17 -2.84
N THR A 240 -3.70 -3.06 -1.90
CA THR A 240 -4.26 -3.01 -0.54
C THR A 240 -3.19 -2.92 0.55
N SER A 241 -1.91 -2.82 0.18
CA SER A 241 -0.81 -2.74 1.14
C SER A 241 -0.41 -1.29 1.43
N ARG A 242 0.23 -1.06 2.57
CA ARG A 242 0.65 0.27 3.03
C ARG A 242 2.15 0.35 3.22
N PRO A 243 2.93 0.55 2.14
CA PRO A 243 4.37 0.80 2.24
C PRO A 243 4.65 2.15 2.91
N VAL A 244 5.80 2.27 3.55
CA VAL A 244 6.27 3.53 4.17
C VAL A 244 7.01 4.42 3.17
N ALA A 245 7.57 3.82 2.10
CA ALA A 245 8.28 4.56 1.06
C ALA A 245 8.28 3.81 -0.28
N LEU A 246 8.49 4.59 -1.35
CA LEU A 246 8.97 4.13 -2.65
C LEU A 246 10.46 4.48 -2.75
N THR A 247 11.30 3.49 -3.03
CA THR A 247 12.71 3.68 -3.35
C THR A 247 13.01 3.25 -4.77
N GLY A 248 14.17 3.62 -5.28
CA GLY A 248 14.64 3.23 -6.60
C GLY A 248 15.89 4.00 -6.97
N TYR A 249 16.25 3.92 -8.23
CA TYR A 249 17.40 4.63 -8.80
C TYR A 249 16.95 5.53 -9.92
N ILE A 250 17.57 6.69 -10.01
CA ILE A 250 17.29 7.71 -11.02
C ILE A 250 18.57 8.29 -11.59
N ARG A 251 18.54 8.60 -12.87
CA ARG A 251 19.38 9.60 -13.52
C ARG A 251 18.45 10.61 -14.19
N TYR A 252 18.67 11.88 -13.96
CA TYR A 252 17.88 12.94 -14.57
C TYR A 252 18.79 13.93 -15.28
N THR A 253 18.43 14.29 -16.51
CA THR A 253 19.02 15.38 -17.26
C THR A 253 17.96 16.47 -17.43
N SER A 254 18.18 17.62 -16.81
CA SER A 254 17.33 18.79 -16.96
C SER A 254 17.76 19.57 -18.19
N GLY A 255 16.83 19.81 -19.10
CA GLY A 255 17.03 20.68 -20.24
C GLY A 255 16.57 22.12 -19.93
N THR A 256 17.01 23.08 -20.75
CA THR A 256 16.45 24.43 -20.73
C THR A 256 15.06 24.40 -21.36
N VAL A 257 14.06 24.95 -20.69
CA VAL A 257 12.67 25.01 -21.16
C VAL A 257 12.61 25.77 -22.50
N ASP A 258 12.10 25.06 -23.50
CA ASP A 258 11.88 25.55 -24.87
C ASP A 258 10.38 25.52 -25.24
N ASN A 259 9.56 25.11 -24.31
CA ASN A 259 8.11 25.06 -24.45
C ASN A 259 7.47 25.48 -23.11
N GLY A 260 7.64 26.75 -22.77
CA GLY A 260 7.11 27.33 -21.53
C GLY A 260 5.66 27.80 -21.65
N GLY A 261 5.03 28.07 -20.53
CA GLY A 261 3.66 28.53 -20.44
C GLY A 261 3.32 29.15 -19.08
N LYS A 262 2.25 28.66 -18.44
CA LYS A 262 1.76 29.20 -17.17
C LYS A 262 2.59 28.76 -15.96
N TYR A 263 3.14 27.54 -16.00
CA TYR A 263 3.73 26.87 -14.84
C TYR A 263 5.26 26.91 -14.82
N ILE A 264 5.88 27.06 -15.99
CA ILE A 264 7.33 27.25 -16.13
C ILE A 264 7.62 28.12 -17.37
N GLU A 265 8.59 29.04 -17.26
CA GLU A 265 8.90 29.98 -18.33
C GLU A 265 10.00 29.43 -19.26
N ASN A 266 10.00 29.90 -20.53
CA ASN A 266 11.11 29.60 -21.45
C ASN A 266 12.43 30.14 -20.90
N GLY A 267 13.47 29.32 -20.97
CA GLY A 267 14.80 29.63 -20.46
C GLY A 267 15.09 29.17 -19.04
N GLU A 268 14.06 28.78 -18.26
CA GLU A 268 14.27 28.14 -16.97
C GLU A 268 14.81 26.71 -17.13
N GLN A 269 15.30 26.13 -16.05
CA GLN A 269 15.62 24.69 -16.00
C GLN A 269 14.34 23.87 -15.81
N ASP A 270 14.15 22.86 -16.65
CA ASP A 270 13.01 21.94 -16.53
C ASP A 270 13.13 21.06 -15.30
N LYS A 271 12.02 20.50 -14.84
CA LYS A 271 11.93 19.70 -13.61
C LYS A 271 11.41 18.31 -13.91
N GLY A 272 12.11 17.30 -13.42
CA GLY A 272 11.61 15.93 -13.39
C GLY A 272 10.83 15.66 -12.12
N GLN A 273 9.88 14.75 -12.17
CA GLN A 273 9.08 14.38 -11.00
C GLN A 273 8.78 12.87 -10.97
N VAL A 274 8.80 12.29 -9.76
CA VAL A 274 8.20 11.00 -9.44
C VAL A 274 7.27 11.21 -8.26
N PHE A 275 6.07 10.67 -8.33
CA PHE A 275 5.18 10.63 -7.18
C PHE A 275 4.50 9.27 -7.04
N ILE A 276 4.09 8.96 -5.83
CA ILE A 276 3.30 7.80 -5.45
C ILE A 276 2.10 8.23 -4.62
N ALA A 277 0.94 7.64 -4.90
CA ALA A 277 -0.28 7.83 -4.13
C ALA A 277 -0.98 6.51 -3.86
N LEU A 278 -1.51 6.36 -2.67
CA LEU A 278 -2.45 5.31 -2.29
C LEU A 278 -3.80 5.94 -2.03
N GLY A 279 -4.85 5.31 -2.50
CA GLY A 279 -6.20 5.86 -2.31
C GLY A 279 -7.29 4.78 -2.33
N ASP A 280 -8.51 5.22 -2.04
CA ASP A 280 -9.73 4.42 -2.10
C ASP A 280 -10.76 5.05 -3.06
N TRP A 281 -10.29 5.43 -4.24
CA TRP A 281 -11.12 6.03 -5.29
C TRP A 281 -12.23 5.05 -5.73
N GLU A 282 -13.45 5.58 -5.88
CA GLU A 282 -14.62 4.81 -6.33
C GLU A 282 -14.50 4.31 -7.78
N GLY A 283 -13.62 4.94 -8.55
CA GLY A 283 -13.39 4.64 -9.95
C GLY A 283 -14.23 5.50 -10.91
N GLN A 284 -13.66 5.68 -12.10
CA GLN A 284 -14.25 6.46 -13.20
C GLN A 284 -14.23 5.60 -14.46
N THR A 285 -15.21 5.78 -15.35
CA THR A 285 -15.38 4.95 -16.55
C THR A 285 -15.12 5.75 -17.81
N TYR A 286 -14.27 5.23 -18.70
CA TYR A 286 -14.06 5.74 -20.05
C TYR A 286 -13.98 4.56 -21.05
N GLY A 287 -14.67 4.67 -22.17
CA GLY A 287 -14.64 3.64 -23.22
C GLY A 287 -15.11 2.24 -22.77
N GLY A 288 -15.87 2.14 -21.67
CA GLY A 288 -16.32 0.87 -21.09
C GLY A 288 -15.34 0.23 -20.11
N GLU A 289 -14.19 0.85 -19.85
CA GLU A 289 -13.21 0.44 -18.83
C GLU A 289 -13.31 1.35 -17.61
N THR A 290 -13.20 0.77 -16.40
CA THR A 290 -13.23 1.53 -15.12
C THR A 290 -11.84 1.56 -14.51
N TRP A 291 -11.39 2.75 -14.15
CA TRP A 291 -10.07 3.03 -13.56
C TRP A 291 -10.22 3.82 -12.27
N PRO A 292 -9.32 3.68 -11.30
CA PRO A 292 -9.34 4.51 -10.10
C PRO A 292 -9.44 6.01 -10.42
N LEU A 293 -8.65 6.48 -11.38
CA LEU A 293 -8.65 7.86 -11.85
C LEU A 293 -8.65 7.90 -13.39
N ILE A 294 -9.37 8.85 -13.96
CA ILE A 294 -9.26 9.21 -15.38
C ILE A 294 -8.63 10.60 -15.48
N VAL A 295 -7.51 10.68 -16.17
CA VAL A 295 -6.81 11.93 -16.48
C VAL A 295 -7.04 12.27 -17.95
N ASP A 296 -7.68 13.40 -18.22
CA ASP A 296 -7.91 13.93 -19.57
C ASP A 296 -7.12 15.22 -19.75
N THR A 297 -6.08 15.20 -20.58
CA THR A 297 -5.20 16.37 -20.76
C THR A 297 -5.87 17.55 -21.46
N ARG A 298 -7.17 17.48 -21.77
CA ARG A 298 -8.01 18.61 -22.21
C ARG A 298 -8.63 19.35 -21.04
N ASP A 299 -8.73 18.72 -19.88
CA ASP A 299 -9.45 19.24 -18.72
C ASP A 299 -8.59 19.12 -17.46
N ALA A 300 -7.98 20.23 -17.05
CA ALA A 300 -7.14 20.28 -15.86
C ALA A 300 -7.89 19.94 -14.55
N ALA A 301 -9.23 19.96 -14.54
CA ALA A 301 -10.01 19.52 -13.37
C ALA A 301 -9.91 17.99 -13.13
N THR A 302 -9.46 17.23 -14.13
CA THR A 302 -9.24 15.79 -14.03
C THR A 302 -7.82 15.43 -13.55
N PHE A 303 -6.94 16.41 -13.43
CA PHE A 303 -5.56 16.17 -13.01
C PHE A 303 -5.53 15.76 -11.54
N PHE A 304 -4.54 14.92 -11.21
CA PHE A 304 -4.40 14.40 -9.86
C PHE A 304 -4.22 15.51 -8.83
N ASP A 305 -5.09 15.49 -7.80
CA ASP A 305 -4.97 16.37 -6.63
C ASP A 305 -4.44 15.55 -5.44
N PRO A 306 -3.21 15.80 -4.96
CA PRO A 306 -2.66 15.10 -3.80
C PRO A 306 -3.39 15.38 -2.49
N LYS A 307 -4.29 16.37 -2.47
CA LYS A 307 -5.12 16.74 -1.30
C LYS A 307 -6.57 16.26 -1.43
N GLY A 308 -6.87 15.45 -2.46
CA GLY A 308 -8.22 14.91 -2.66
C GLY A 308 -8.65 14.01 -1.51
N ASP A 309 -9.94 14.01 -1.20
CA ASP A 309 -10.53 13.32 -0.03
C ASP A 309 -10.29 11.80 0.01
N ASN A 310 -10.01 11.20 -1.14
CA ASN A 310 -9.76 9.76 -1.30
C ASN A 310 -8.25 9.42 -1.37
N VAL A 311 -7.37 10.39 -1.18
CA VAL A 311 -5.92 10.16 -1.08
C VAL A 311 -5.58 9.76 0.35
N ILE A 312 -5.20 8.51 0.55
CA ILE A 312 -4.85 7.94 1.86
C ILE A 312 -3.40 8.25 2.21
N ALA A 313 -2.50 8.11 1.23
CA ALA A 313 -1.09 8.45 1.40
C ALA A 313 -0.52 9.03 0.11
N TYR A 314 0.43 9.94 0.26
CA TYR A 314 1.09 10.60 -0.84
C TYR A 314 2.55 10.88 -0.54
N GLY A 315 3.40 10.75 -1.55
CA GLY A 315 4.79 11.18 -1.53
C GLY A 315 5.25 11.60 -2.92
N GLU A 316 6.09 12.62 -3.00
CA GLU A 316 6.70 13.07 -4.24
C GLU A 316 8.15 13.48 -4.07
N GLN A 317 8.91 13.39 -5.15
CA GLN A 317 10.22 14.03 -5.29
C GLN A 317 10.31 14.72 -6.64
N THR A 318 10.83 15.95 -6.62
CA THR A 318 11.08 16.75 -7.80
C THR A 318 12.58 16.99 -7.94
N TRP A 319 13.11 16.80 -9.14
CA TRP A 319 14.47 17.15 -9.52
C TRP A 319 14.41 18.41 -10.37
N ASP A 320 14.91 19.52 -9.86
CA ASP A 320 14.95 20.84 -10.50
C ASP A 320 16.26 21.11 -11.24
N SER A 321 17.19 20.15 -11.22
CA SER A 321 18.47 20.17 -11.91
C SER A 321 18.88 18.75 -12.28
N SER A 322 19.85 18.62 -13.18
CA SER A 322 20.42 17.31 -13.54
C SER A 322 21.07 16.64 -12.34
N THR A 323 20.94 15.31 -12.23
CA THR A 323 21.75 14.52 -11.29
C THR A 323 23.22 14.57 -11.66
N GLU A 324 24.09 14.39 -10.66
CA GLU A 324 25.54 14.45 -10.89
C GLU A 324 26.06 13.24 -11.68
N GLY A 325 26.95 13.50 -12.63
CA GLY A 325 27.65 12.45 -13.38
C GLY A 325 26.76 11.63 -14.32
N GLU A 326 27.27 10.44 -14.68
CA GLU A 326 26.59 9.55 -15.63
C GLU A 326 25.91 8.34 -14.98
N ASN A 327 26.11 8.15 -13.69
CA ASN A 327 25.52 7.03 -12.94
C ASN A 327 24.10 7.36 -12.49
N MET A 328 23.33 6.32 -12.19
CA MET A 328 22.06 6.45 -11.50
C MET A 328 22.29 6.64 -9.99
N HIS A 329 21.45 7.41 -9.35
CA HIS A 329 21.50 7.72 -7.92
C HIS A 329 20.30 7.13 -7.21
N PRO A 330 20.46 6.61 -5.98
CA PRO A 330 19.33 6.14 -5.20
C PRO A 330 18.43 7.32 -4.81
N PHE A 331 17.13 7.06 -4.70
CA PHE A 331 16.17 8.01 -4.14
C PHE A 331 15.20 7.31 -3.19
N VAL A 332 14.61 8.10 -2.29
CA VAL A 332 13.61 7.66 -1.33
C VAL A 332 12.46 8.66 -1.30
N ILE A 333 11.26 8.21 -1.62
CA ILE A 333 10.03 8.98 -1.49
C ILE A 333 9.21 8.41 -0.35
N ARG A 334 9.22 9.07 0.81
CA ARG A 334 8.41 8.66 1.97
C ARG A 334 6.93 8.96 1.71
N LEU A 335 6.06 8.05 2.10
CA LEU A 335 4.61 8.22 2.03
C LEU A 335 4.09 8.87 3.31
N ASN A 336 3.39 9.99 3.16
CA ASN A 336 2.70 10.68 4.23
C ASN A 336 1.25 10.21 4.25
N TYR A 337 0.85 9.48 5.29
CA TYR A 337 -0.50 8.97 5.49
C TYR A 337 -1.36 10.05 6.13
N SER A 338 -2.42 10.49 5.45
CA SER A 338 -3.38 11.48 5.92
C SER A 338 -4.68 10.87 6.47
N LEU A 339 -4.96 9.62 6.13
CA LEU A 339 -6.17 8.91 6.50
C LEU A 339 -5.87 7.52 7.06
N GLU A 340 -6.59 7.14 8.12
CA GLU A 340 -6.49 5.83 8.76
C GLU A 340 -7.40 4.81 8.07
N ARG A 341 -7.13 4.55 6.80
CA ARG A 341 -7.88 3.59 5.96
C ARG A 341 -6.94 2.66 5.22
N ILE A 342 -7.47 1.51 4.79
CA ILE A 342 -6.76 0.58 3.91
C ILE A 342 -7.00 1.03 2.47
N PRO A 343 -5.95 1.21 1.65
CA PRO A 343 -6.11 1.60 0.26
C PRO A 343 -6.74 0.48 -0.57
N THR A 344 -7.37 0.86 -1.66
CA THR A 344 -7.86 -0.07 -2.69
C THR A 344 -7.05 0.03 -3.98
N SER A 345 -6.26 1.10 -4.12
CA SER A 345 -5.52 1.38 -5.34
C SER A 345 -4.20 2.08 -5.08
N ILE A 346 -3.25 1.87 -6.01
CA ILE A 346 -1.95 2.55 -6.06
C ILE A 346 -1.80 3.28 -7.39
N VAL A 347 -1.22 4.46 -7.34
CA VAL A 347 -0.77 5.26 -8.49
C VAL A 347 0.70 5.59 -8.29
N VAL A 348 1.53 5.33 -9.30
CA VAL A 348 2.89 5.86 -9.40
C VAL A 348 3.01 6.51 -10.75
N VAL A 349 3.54 7.71 -10.78
CA VAL A 349 3.77 8.47 -12.03
C VAL A 349 5.18 9.04 -12.01
N ALA A 350 5.88 8.92 -13.12
CA ALA A 350 7.15 9.57 -13.36
C ALA A 350 7.10 10.36 -14.66
N SER A 351 7.67 11.56 -14.64
CA SER A 351 7.74 12.42 -15.81
C SER A 351 9.09 13.12 -15.90
N ALA A 352 9.68 13.12 -17.09
CA ALA A 352 10.91 13.87 -17.38
C ALA A 352 10.68 15.40 -17.40
N SER A 353 9.40 15.83 -17.51
CA SER A 353 8.98 17.24 -17.42
C SER A 353 7.74 17.32 -16.53
N LYS A 354 7.88 17.89 -15.34
CA LYS A 354 6.83 17.95 -14.29
C LYS A 354 5.50 18.54 -14.79
N TYR A 355 5.58 19.52 -15.67
CA TYR A 355 4.40 20.20 -16.22
C TYR A 355 3.98 19.65 -17.58
N GLY A 356 4.34 18.37 -17.85
CA GLY A 356 4.03 17.68 -19.09
C GLY A 356 2.53 17.56 -19.39
N ASP A 357 1.67 17.46 -18.37
CA ASP A 357 0.20 17.43 -18.51
C ASP A 357 -0.34 18.77 -19.05
N TYR A 358 0.39 19.86 -18.85
CA TYR A 358 0.12 21.20 -19.43
C TYR A 358 0.85 21.42 -20.74
N PHE A 359 1.62 20.44 -21.24
CA PHE A 359 2.48 20.53 -22.42
C PHE A 359 3.60 21.55 -22.28
N GLU A 360 4.09 21.76 -21.07
CA GLU A 360 5.18 22.66 -20.73
C GLU A 360 6.41 21.87 -20.28
N GLY A 361 7.62 22.33 -20.69
CA GLY A 361 8.88 21.70 -20.34
C GLY A 361 9.98 21.87 -21.39
N SER A 362 10.98 20.98 -21.37
CA SER A 362 12.13 21.01 -22.27
C SER A 362 12.24 19.74 -23.12
N THR A 363 12.43 19.90 -24.42
CA THR A 363 12.76 18.79 -25.33
C THR A 363 14.14 18.18 -25.05
N GLY A 364 14.97 18.82 -24.24
CA GLY A 364 16.26 18.32 -23.77
C GLY A 364 16.19 17.47 -22.50
N SER A 365 15.01 17.40 -21.85
CA SER A 365 14.87 16.67 -20.59
C SER A 365 14.74 15.16 -20.79
N SER A 366 15.45 14.40 -19.95
CA SER A 366 15.40 12.94 -19.94
C SER A 366 15.54 12.41 -18.51
N MET A 367 14.82 11.34 -18.22
CA MET A 367 14.86 10.64 -16.95
C MET A 367 15.08 9.14 -17.19
N TRP A 368 15.92 8.51 -16.39
CA TRP A 368 16.06 7.06 -16.34
C TRP A 368 15.63 6.60 -14.95
N LEU A 369 14.87 5.54 -14.88
CA LEU A 369 14.41 4.90 -13.66
C LEU A 369 14.73 3.41 -13.67
N ASP A 370 15.14 2.88 -12.53
CA ASP A 370 15.47 1.48 -12.36
C ASP A 370 15.22 1.02 -10.92
N ASN A 371 14.99 -0.29 -10.73
CA ASN A 371 14.86 -0.96 -9.44
C ASN A 371 13.95 -0.24 -8.45
N LEU A 372 12.73 0.07 -8.86
CA LEU A 372 11.71 0.59 -7.95
C LEU A 372 11.36 -0.46 -6.90
N LYS A 373 11.26 -0.07 -5.63
CA LYS A 373 10.90 -0.96 -4.53
C LYS A 373 9.96 -0.25 -3.56
N LEU A 374 8.90 -0.93 -3.15
CA LEU A 374 8.06 -0.51 -2.03
C LEU A 374 8.67 -1.02 -0.73
N VAL A 375 8.97 -0.11 0.19
CA VAL A 375 9.55 -0.40 1.50
C VAL A 375 8.44 -0.37 2.55
N TYR A 376 8.44 -1.36 3.44
CA TYR A 376 7.43 -1.54 4.49
C TYR A 376 7.97 -1.36 5.91
N ASP A 377 9.28 -1.44 6.09
CA ASP A 377 9.96 -1.24 7.37
C ASP A 377 10.83 0.04 7.30
N GLU A 378 10.58 0.99 8.17
CA GLU A 378 11.36 2.24 8.25
C GLU A 378 12.85 1.97 8.48
N SER A 379 13.20 0.87 9.15
CA SER A 379 14.60 0.50 9.41
C SER A 379 15.38 0.17 8.12
N GLU A 380 14.71 -0.21 7.03
CA GLU A 380 15.33 -0.44 5.73
C GLU A 380 15.74 0.87 5.01
N LEU A 381 15.29 2.03 5.51
CA LEU A 381 15.59 3.35 4.92
C LEU A 381 16.78 4.05 5.59
N GLU A 382 17.31 3.48 6.67
CA GLU A 382 18.42 4.05 7.46
C GLU A 382 19.80 3.51 7.04
N GLU A 383 19.84 2.56 6.11
CA GLU A 383 21.06 1.98 5.52
C GLU A 383 21.43 2.69 4.21
#